data_10805c98194e74c3ad003d3137e6d2ed
#
_entry.id   10805c98194e74c3ad003d3137e6d2ed
#
_cell.length_a   1.000
_cell.length_b   1.000
_cell.length_c   1.000
_cell.angle_alpha   90.00
_cell.angle_beta   90.00
_cell.angle_gamma   90.00
#
_symmetry.space_group_name_H-M   'P 1'
#
loop_
_entity.id
_entity.type
_entity.pdbx_description
1 polymer ?
#
loop_
_entity_poly.entity_id
_entity_poly.type
_entity_poly.pdbx_seq_one_letter_code
_entity_poly.pdbx_strand_id
1 'polypeptide(L)'
;MPTSPFDEITREQLARSSSRKWSLHPDAIGAWVAEMDFGTAPAVTDALHKAVDDGVLGYLAPDTTRQMARATAEWLRTDCCWDVPSERIHPVSDVMAALEVAVTKYSPSGTAVIVPTPAYMPFLSFVPTLDRAVIEVPGQIVDGRWQHDLAAIDAAFHAGARTLVLCNPHNPTGTSLDREELLAIADIVEAHHGRVFSDEIHSPLRFAGTNHIPYASISPVAAGHTITATSASKAWNLPGLKAAQLITSNDADEELYQNFGFASLHGASTPGVIAATAAYTHGRDWLSEVVDYLDGNRRLLADLLAEHLPEVSFRVPDATYIAWLDCSALGISGCVADFFREEAGVALTDGTLCG
;
A
#
# COMPACT_ATOMS: atom_id res chain seq x y z
N MET A 1 4.23 32.03 -3.57
CA MET A 1 3.06 31.18 -3.88
C MET A 1 2.06 31.37 -2.76
N PRO A 2 0.75 31.26 -2.95
CA PRO A 2 -0.16 31.20 -1.80
C PRO A 2 0.27 30.02 -0.92
N THR A 3 0.29 30.22 0.38
CA THR A 3 0.58 29.16 1.37
C THR A 3 -0.49 28.07 1.25
N SER A 4 -0.06 26.82 1.12
CA SER A 4 -0.98 25.68 1.13
C SER A 4 -1.64 25.57 2.51
N PRO A 5 -2.92 25.17 2.62
CA PRO A 5 -3.52 24.91 3.92
C PRO A 5 -2.76 23.84 4.73
N PHE A 6 -1.99 22.99 4.06
CA PHE A 6 -1.13 21.99 4.72
C PHE A 6 0.08 22.62 5.43
N ASP A 7 0.54 23.82 5.01
CA ASP A 7 1.62 24.57 5.68
C ASP A 7 1.19 25.21 7.00
N GLU A 8 -0.13 25.31 7.24
CA GLU A 8 -0.68 25.91 8.45
C GLU A 8 -0.73 24.93 9.64
N ILE A 9 -0.50 23.64 9.37
CA ILE A 9 -0.55 22.58 10.38
C ILE A 9 0.74 22.64 11.21
N THR A 10 0.60 22.93 12.50
CA THR A 10 1.75 23.07 13.39
C THR A 10 2.08 21.76 14.10
N ARG A 11 3.37 21.61 14.49
CA ARG A 11 3.82 20.47 15.32
C ARG A 11 3.01 20.34 16.61
N GLU A 12 2.62 21.46 17.24
CA GLU A 12 1.80 21.46 18.45
C GLU A 12 0.41 20.86 18.23
N GLN A 13 -0.21 21.17 17.09
CA GLN A 13 -1.50 20.57 16.70
C GLN A 13 -1.35 19.06 16.51
N LEU A 14 -0.30 18.61 15.82
CA LEU A 14 -0.01 17.21 15.57
C LEU A 14 0.28 16.44 16.88
N ALA A 15 1.06 17.01 17.78
CA ALA A 15 1.33 16.42 19.09
C ALA A 15 0.05 16.23 19.93
N ARG A 16 -0.93 17.14 19.81
CA ARG A 16 -2.24 17.05 20.51
C ARG A 16 -3.16 16.00 19.90
N SER A 17 -2.95 15.61 18.65
CA SER A 17 -3.81 14.64 17.94
C SER A 17 -3.76 13.23 18.55
N SER A 18 -2.79 12.95 19.44
CA SER A 18 -2.54 11.62 20.02
C SER A 18 -2.35 10.51 18.98
N SER A 19 -1.95 10.87 17.75
CA SER A 19 -1.63 9.88 16.73
C SER A 19 -0.42 9.05 17.15
N ARG A 20 -0.37 7.79 16.71
CA ARG A 20 0.78 6.92 16.98
C ARG A 20 2.08 7.53 16.47
N LYS A 21 2.04 8.22 15.34
CA LYS A 21 3.17 8.87 14.69
C LYS A 21 3.84 9.89 15.61
N TRP A 22 3.07 10.70 16.31
CA TRP A 22 3.56 11.80 17.15
C TRP A 22 3.66 11.45 18.64
N SER A 23 3.00 10.37 19.10
CA SER A 23 3.02 9.97 20.52
C SER A 23 4.16 9.02 20.88
N LEU A 24 4.66 8.22 19.93
CA LEU A 24 5.73 7.26 20.23
C LEU A 24 7.10 7.92 20.44
N HIS A 25 7.38 8.98 19.67
CA HIS A 25 8.62 9.76 19.77
C HIS A 25 8.27 11.26 19.91
N PRO A 26 7.79 11.71 21.09
CA PRO A 26 7.23 13.06 21.26
C PRO A 26 8.28 14.18 21.08
N ASP A 27 9.55 13.87 21.31
CA ASP A 27 10.65 14.83 21.20
C ASP A 27 11.24 14.90 19.77
N ALA A 28 10.80 14.02 18.87
CA ALA A 28 11.30 13.96 17.49
C ALA A 28 10.23 14.35 16.45
N ILE A 29 10.67 14.68 15.25
CA ILE A 29 9.81 14.78 14.08
C ILE A 29 9.42 13.36 13.64
N GLY A 30 8.12 13.05 13.66
CA GLY A 30 7.63 11.72 13.28
C GLY A 30 7.65 11.53 11.77
N ALA A 31 8.56 10.68 11.26
CA ALA A 31 8.65 10.27 9.86
C ALA A 31 8.83 8.74 9.70
N TRP A 32 8.45 7.97 10.71
CA TRP A 32 8.69 6.53 10.83
C TRP A 32 7.50 5.64 10.44
N VAL A 33 6.30 6.20 10.31
CA VAL A 33 5.10 5.45 9.96
C VAL A 33 4.39 6.10 8.77
N ALA A 34 3.82 5.26 7.90
CA ALA A 34 3.11 5.71 6.70
C ALA A 34 1.70 6.24 7.05
N GLU A 35 1.70 7.41 7.69
CA GLU A 35 0.56 8.27 8.01
C GLU A 35 0.86 9.70 7.57
N MET A 36 -0.09 10.38 6.94
CA MET A 36 0.03 11.80 6.61
C MET A 36 -0.41 12.68 7.78
N ASP A 37 0.04 13.93 7.79
CA ASP A 37 -0.30 14.92 8.83
C ASP A 37 -1.43 15.87 8.40
N PHE A 38 -2.05 15.64 7.22
CA PHE A 38 -3.00 16.56 6.58
C PHE A 38 -4.46 16.30 6.95
N GLY A 39 -4.72 15.38 7.91
CA GLY A 39 -6.09 14.93 8.17
C GLY A 39 -6.63 14.06 7.03
N THR A 40 -7.89 14.25 6.67
CA THR A 40 -8.56 13.54 5.56
C THR A 40 -9.48 14.47 4.79
N ALA A 41 -10.01 13.98 3.65
CA ALA A 41 -10.94 14.76 2.82
C ALA A 41 -12.20 15.18 3.60
N PRO A 42 -12.67 16.42 3.44
CA PRO A 42 -13.90 16.90 4.11
C PRO A 42 -15.10 15.98 3.88
N ALA A 43 -15.29 15.47 2.67
CA ALA A 43 -16.36 14.53 2.35
C ALA A 43 -16.32 13.25 3.20
N VAL A 44 -15.15 12.79 3.59
CA VAL A 44 -14.97 11.64 4.51
C VAL A 44 -15.41 12.01 5.93
N THR A 45 -14.99 13.17 6.41
CA THR A 45 -15.35 13.67 7.75
C THR A 45 -16.87 13.86 7.85
N ASP A 46 -17.50 14.46 6.84
CA ASP A 46 -18.94 14.68 6.78
C ASP A 46 -19.72 13.35 6.77
N ALA A 47 -19.23 12.36 6.01
CA ALA A 47 -19.85 11.03 5.97
C ALA A 47 -19.77 10.31 7.32
N LEU A 48 -18.65 10.47 8.04
CA LEU A 48 -18.48 9.90 9.39
C LEU A 48 -19.37 10.61 10.41
N HIS A 49 -19.46 11.94 10.41
CA HIS A 49 -20.37 12.68 11.27
C HIS A 49 -21.81 12.27 11.04
N LYS A 50 -22.23 12.17 9.76
CA LYS A 50 -23.56 11.70 9.41
C LYS A 50 -23.83 10.27 9.92
N ALA A 51 -22.86 9.37 9.81
CA ALA A 51 -23.03 8.00 10.31
C ALA A 51 -23.23 7.96 11.84
N VAL A 52 -22.53 8.83 12.57
CA VAL A 52 -22.70 8.98 14.02
C VAL A 52 -24.09 9.56 14.34
N ASP A 53 -24.49 10.63 13.68
CA ASP A 53 -25.78 11.30 13.90
C ASP A 53 -26.97 10.38 13.58
N ASP A 54 -26.84 9.56 12.55
CA ASP A 54 -27.83 8.56 12.13
C ASP A 54 -27.80 7.28 12.99
N GLY A 55 -26.82 7.14 13.90
CA GLY A 55 -26.66 5.95 14.75
C GLY A 55 -26.19 4.70 14.00
N VAL A 56 -25.52 4.84 12.84
CA VAL A 56 -25.05 3.71 12.00
C VAL A 56 -23.71 3.20 12.55
N LEU A 57 -23.77 2.55 13.72
CA LEU A 57 -22.59 2.01 14.43
C LEU A 57 -22.65 0.49 14.64
N GLY A 58 -23.66 -0.15 14.05
CA GLY A 58 -23.85 -1.60 14.11
C GLY A 58 -23.00 -2.39 13.11
N TYR A 59 -23.37 -3.66 12.93
CA TYR A 59 -22.71 -4.52 11.94
C TYR A 59 -22.85 -3.99 10.52
N LEU A 60 -21.85 -4.30 9.70
CA LEU A 60 -21.82 -3.90 8.30
C LEU A 60 -23.01 -4.43 7.51
N ALA A 61 -23.84 -3.52 7.03
CA ALA A 61 -25.04 -3.87 6.27
C ALA A 61 -24.69 -4.25 4.82
N PRO A 62 -25.44 -5.19 4.20
CA PRO A 62 -25.18 -5.58 2.81
C PRO A 62 -25.25 -4.42 1.81
N ASP A 63 -26.10 -3.42 2.07
CA ASP A 63 -26.19 -2.25 1.20
C ASP A 63 -24.97 -1.33 1.30
N THR A 64 -24.45 -1.13 2.49
CA THR A 64 -23.22 -0.38 2.74
C THR A 64 -22.02 -1.04 2.04
N THR A 65 -21.95 -2.38 2.09
CA THR A 65 -20.95 -3.17 1.33
C THR A 65 -21.09 -2.94 -0.17
N ARG A 66 -22.30 -3.01 -0.72
CA ARG A 66 -22.53 -2.79 -2.16
C ARG A 66 -22.18 -1.36 -2.60
N GLN A 67 -22.45 -0.36 -1.77
CA GLN A 67 -22.09 1.03 -2.07
C GLN A 67 -20.57 1.19 -2.16
N MET A 68 -19.82 0.65 -1.21
CA MET A 68 -18.36 0.67 -1.25
C MET A 68 -17.82 -0.07 -2.49
N ALA A 69 -18.34 -1.26 -2.79
CA ALA A 69 -17.90 -2.05 -3.94
C ALA A 69 -18.11 -1.27 -5.26
N ARG A 70 -19.27 -0.63 -5.43
CA ARG A 70 -19.55 0.23 -6.60
C ARG A 70 -18.64 1.45 -6.66
N ALA A 71 -18.39 2.12 -5.52
CA ALA A 71 -17.51 3.28 -5.47
C ALA A 71 -16.06 2.87 -5.83
N THR A 72 -15.60 1.73 -5.33
CA THR A 72 -14.28 1.20 -5.67
C THR A 72 -14.19 0.79 -7.14
N ALA A 73 -15.19 0.10 -7.69
CA ALA A 73 -15.23 -0.27 -9.12
C ALA A 73 -15.17 0.97 -10.01
N GLU A 74 -15.97 1.99 -9.70
CA GLU A 74 -15.97 3.25 -10.46
C GLU A 74 -14.64 4.00 -10.35
N TRP A 75 -14.00 3.98 -9.16
CA TRP A 75 -12.66 4.52 -8.98
C TRP A 75 -11.65 3.79 -9.88
N LEU A 76 -11.59 2.45 -9.83
CA LEU A 76 -10.67 1.64 -10.64
C LEU A 76 -10.90 1.86 -12.13
N ARG A 77 -12.14 1.95 -12.57
CA ARG A 77 -12.50 2.20 -13.97
C ARG A 77 -12.02 3.58 -14.43
N THR A 78 -12.24 4.63 -13.63
CA THR A 78 -11.93 6.01 -14.03
C THR A 78 -10.49 6.42 -13.79
N ASP A 79 -9.83 5.80 -12.81
CA ASP A 79 -8.50 6.17 -12.37
C ASP A 79 -7.41 5.26 -12.95
N CYS A 80 -7.69 3.95 -13.08
CA CYS A 80 -6.74 2.93 -13.54
C CYS A 80 -7.15 2.25 -14.85
N CYS A 81 -8.27 2.65 -15.46
CA CYS A 81 -8.83 2.02 -16.65
C CYS A 81 -9.09 0.51 -16.49
N TRP A 82 -9.40 0.06 -15.27
CA TRP A 82 -9.70 -1.32 -14.96
C TRP A 82 -11.19 -1.50 -14.67
N ASP A 83 -11.89 -2.17 -15.59
CA ASP A 83 -13.32 -2.46 -15.48
C ASP A 83 -13.51 -3.80 -14.76
N VAL A 84 -13.68 -3.76 -13.45
CA VAL A 84 -13.93 -4.92 -12.60
C VAL A 84 -15.39 -4.87 -12.08
N PRO A 85 -16.15 -5.97 -12.19
CA PRO A 85 -17.51 -6.03 -11.65
C PRO A 85 -17.53 -5.76 -10.14
N SER A 86 -18.45 -4.91 -9.67
CA SER A 86 -18.56 -4.56 -8.25
C SER A 86 -18.81 -5.77 -7.34
N GLU A 87 -19.39 -6.84 -7.88
CA GLU A 87 -19.67 -8.09 -7.18
C GLU A 87 -18.41 -8.86 -6.80
N ARG A 88 -17.26 -8.53 -7.43
CA ARG A 88 -15.94 -9.12 -7.15
C ARG A 88 -15.11 -8.31 -6.17
N ILE A 89 -15.69 -7.26 -5.57
CA ILE A 89 -15.01 -6.36 -4.64
C ILE A 89 -15.58 -6.59 -3.23
N HIS A 90 -14.76 -7.12 -2.36
CA HIS A 90 -15.18 -7.56 -1.03
C HIS A 90 -14.47 -6.76 0.07
N PRO A 91 -15.19 -6.26 1.09
CA PRO A 91 -14.57 -5.58 2.22
C PRO A 91 -13.80 -6.55 3.10
N VAL A 92 -12.61 -6.12 3.52
CA VAL A 92 -11.78 -6.75 4.54
C VAL A 92 -11.27 -5.68 5.51
N SER A 93 -10.72 -6.07 6.67
CA SER A 93 -10.25 -5.10 7.65
C SER A 93 -9.10 -4.22 7.14
N ASP A 94 -8.16 -4.83 6.45
CA ASP A 94 -6.98 -4.17 5.88
C ASP A 94 -6.33 -5.08 4.83
N VAL A 95 -5.27 -4.58 4.19
CA VAL A 95 -4.55 -5.32 3.15
C VAL A 95 -3.84 -6.56 3.70
N MET A 96 -3.45 -6.57 4.99
CA MET A 96 -2.84 -7.74 5.61
C MET A 96 -3.85 -8.89 5.79
N ALA A 97 -5.10 -8.57 6.10
CA ALA A 97 -6.19 -9.57 6.11
C ALA A 97 -6.47 -10.12 4.69
N ALA A 98 -6.35 -9.28 3.66
CA ALA A 98 -6.45 -9.75 2.28
C ALA A 98 -5.27 -10.68 1.91
N LEU A 99 -4.04 -10.38 2.37
CA LEU A 99 -2.88 -11.25 2.21
C LEU A 99 -3.11 -12.61 2.90
N GLU A 100 -3.61 -12.61 4.14
CA GLU A 100 -3.95 -13.84 4.85
C GLU A 100 -4.90 -14.72 4.02
N VAL A 101 -5.96 -14.12 3.49
CA VAL A 101 -6.92 -14.82 2.62
C VAL A 101 -6.23 -15.34 1.37
N ALA A 102 -5.43 -14.53 0.68
CA ALA A 102 -4.72 -14.94 -0.53
C ALA A 102 -3.80 -16.15 -0.27
N VAL A 103 -3.02 -16.10 0.80
CA VAL A 103 -2.05 -17.15 1.15
C VAL A 103 -2.73 -18.41 1.68
N THR A 104 -3.79 -18.29 2.47
CA THR A 104 -4.41 -19.45 3.12
C THR A 104 -5.53 -20.11 2.30
N LYS A 105 -6.20 -19.37 1.42
CA LYS A 105 -7.35 -19.85 0.65
C LYS A 105 -7.08 -20.09 -0.83
N TYR A 106 -6.15 -19.31 -1.40
CA TYR A 106 -5.86 -19.35 -2.85
C TYR A 106 -4.51 -19.98 -3.18
N SER A 107 -3.73 -20.38 -2.17
CA SER A 107 -2.45 -21.05 -2.36
C SER A 107 -2.42 -22.40 -1.63
N PRO A 108 -1.79 -23.44 -2.21
CA PRO A 108 -1.71 -24.75 -1.58
C PRO A 108 -1.03 -24.68 -0.21
N SER A 109 -1.57 -25.46 0.75
CA SER A 109 -1.03 -25.48 2.12
C SER A 109 0.44 -25.91 2.15
N GLY A 110 1.24 -25.28 3.01
CA GLY A 110 2.66 -25.59 3.21
C GLY A 110 3.60 -25.06 2.13
N THR A 111 3.10 -24.40 1.10
CA THR A 111 3.97 -23.78 0.07
C THR A 111 4.55 -22.46 0.53
N ALA A 112 5.75 -22.13 0.07
CA ALA A 112 6.41 -20.86 0.39
C ALA A 112 5.80 -19.67 -0.36
N VAL A 113 6.01 -18.49 0.21
CA VAL A 113 5.62 -17.19 -0.36
C VAL A 113 6.88 -16.41 -0.72
N ILE A 114 6.94 -15.93 -1.95
CA ILE A 114 8.01 -15.07 -2.45
C ILE A 114 7.72 -13.64 -2.04
N VAL A 115 8.67 -12.99 -1.38
CA VAL A 115 8.60 -11.59 -1.01
C VAL A 115 9.82 -10.88 -1.59
N PRO A 116 9.66 -10.07 -2.66
CA PRO A 116 10.73 -9.22 -3.17
C PRO A 116 11.15 -8.18 -2.12
N THR A 117 12.46 -8.04 -1.88
CA THR A 117 13.01 -7.12 -0.89
C THR A 117 13.83 -5.99 -1.55
N PRO A 118 13.97 -4.79 -0.91
CA PRO A 118 13.34 -4.43 0.37
C PRO A 118 11.82 -4.45 0.27
N ALA A 119 11.12 -4.84 1.34
CA ALA A 119 9.66 -4.99 1.36
C ALA A 119 9.02 -4.25 2.52
N TYR A 120 7.73 -4.02 2.45
CA TYR A 120 6.94 -3.65 3.63
C TYR A 120 7.15 -4.74 4.70
N MET A 121 7.85 -4.39 5.77
CA MET A 121 8.34 -5.33 6.78
C MET A 121 7.29 -6.30 7.36
N PRO A 122 6.00 -5.93 7.50
CA PRO A 122 4.99 -6.87 7.93
C PRO A 122 4.79 -8.06 6.97
N PHE A 123 5.12 -7.98 5.68
CA PHE A 123 5.07 -9.17 4.82
C PHE A 123 6.04 -10.25 5.30
N LEU A 124 7.25 -9.82 5.72
CA LEU A 124 8.28 -10.74 6.20
C LEU A 124 7.95 -11.38 7.56
N SER A 125 7.31 -10.63 8.45
CA SER A 125 6.99 -11.10 9.81
C SER A 125 5.63 -11.79 9.92
N PHE A 126 4.65 -11.42 9.11
CA PHE A 126 3.28 -11.96 9.17
C PHE A 126 3.13 -13.29 8.44
N VAL A 127 3.72 -13.44 7.24
CA VAL A 127 3.60 -14.68 6.46
C VAL A 127 4.03 -15.92 7.24
N PRO A 128 5.12 -15.91 8.04
CA PRO A 128 5.48 -17.07 8.88
C PRO A 128 4.41 -17.43 9.91
N THR A 129 3.61 -16.47 10.40
CA THR A 129 2.51 -16.75 11.36
C THR A 129 1.36 -17.53 10.72
N LEU A 130 1.34 -17.64 9.39
CA LEU A 130 0.37 -18.40 8.60
C LEU A 130 0.88 -19.82 8.25
N ASP A 131 1.91 -20.31 8.93
CA ASP A 131 2.59 -21.57 8.62
C ASP A 131 3.12 -21.63 7.17
N ARG A 132 3.65 -20.51 6.68
CA ARG A 132 4.28 -20.38 5.36
C ARG A 132 5.72 -19.93 5.49
N ALA A 133 6.63 -20.59 4.77
CA ALA A 133 7.98 -20.08 4.62
C ALA A 133 7.99 -18.83 3.73
N VAL A 134 8.83 -17.86 4.03
CA VAL A 134 9.15 -16.73 3.16
C VAL A 134 10.42 -17.07 2.39
N ILE A 135 10.38 -16.84 1.07
CA ILE A 135 11.57 -16.77 0.24
C ILE A 135 11.77 -15.30 -0.12
N GLU A 136 12.76 -14.69 0.53
CA GLU A 136 13.15 -13.32 0.20
C GLU A 136 13.91 -13.30 -1.11
N VAL A 137 13.51 -12.40 -2.01
CA VAL A 137 14.17 -12.20 -3.30
C VAL A 137 14.64 -10.76 -3.37
N PRO A 138 15.93 -10.48 -3.10
CA PRO A 138 16.47 -9.15 -3.22
C PRO A 138 16.29 -8.60 -4.64
N GLY A 139 15.72 -7.40 -4.75
CA GLY A 139 15.66 -6.69 -6.01
C GLY A 139 17.02 -6.14 -6.42
N GLN A 140 17.08 -5.60 -7.61
CA GLN A 140 18.29 -5.04 -8.20
C GLN A 140 18.15 -3.54 -8.44
N ILE A 141 19.25 -2.80 -8.34
CA ILE A 141 19.30 -1.40 -8.76
C ILE A 141 19.85 -1.35 -10.19
N VAL A 142 19.00 -0.97 -11.14
CA VAL A 142 19.37 -0.78 -12.54
C VAL A 142 19.13 0.68 -12.91
N ASP A 143 20.19 1.36 -13.36
CA ASP A 143 20.14 2.79 -13.68
C ASP A 143 19.56 3.67 -12.56
N GLY A 144 19.89 3.32 -11.29
CA GLY A 144 19.39 4.02 -10.10
C GLY A 144 17.93 3.71 -9.74
N ARG A 145 17.25 2.81 -10.45
CA ARG A 145 15.88 2.37 -10.17
C ARG A 145 15.88 0.96 -9.61
N TRP A 146 15.14 0.75 -8.52
CA TRP A 146 14.90 -0.59 -8.01
C TRP A 146 14.00 -1.38 -8.98
N GLN A 147 14.35 -2.63 -9.24
CA GLN A 147 13.63 -3.56 -10.10
C GLN A 147 13.60 -4.95 -9.46
N HIS A 148 12.59 -5.73 -9.81
CA HIS A 148 12.53 -7.14 -9.43
C HIS A 148 13.63 -7.95 -10.12
N ASP A 149 14.28 -8.86 -9.39
CA ASP A 149 15.10 -9.90 -9.98
C ASP A 149 14.21 -11.03 -10.52
N LEU A 150 13.86 -10.95 -11.79
CA LEU A 150 12.95 -11.90 -12.43
C LEU A 150 13.54 -13.33 -12.44
N ALA A 151 14.86 -13.46 -12.59
CA ALA A 151 15.51 -14.78 -12.58
C ALA A 151 15.47 -15.41 -11.19
N ALA A 152 15.64 -14.61 -10.13
CA ALA A 152 15.53 -15.09 -8.77
C ALA A 152 14.07 -15.42 -8.38
N ILE A 153 13.09 -14.67 -8.89
CA ILE A 153 11.66 -15.00 -8.73
C ILE A 153 11.34 -16.34 -9.41
N ASP A 154 11.79 -16.55 -10.65
CA ASP A 154 11.63 -17.81 -11.36
C ASP A 154 12.25 -19.00 -10.59
N ALA A 155 13.48 -18.82 -10.10
CA ALA A 155 14.17 -19.81 -9.27
C ALA A 155 13.41 -20.12 -7.96
N ALA A 156 12.82 -19.13 -7.31
CA ALA A 156 12.04 -19.31 -6.11
C ALA A 156 10.74 -20.12 -6.36
N PHE A 157 10.04 -19.87 -7.46
CA PHE A 157 8.93 -20.71 -7.89
C PHE A 157 9.38 -22.14 -8.21
N HIS A 158 10.52 -22.30 -8.87
CA HIS A 158 11.11 -23.61 -9.16
C HIS A 158 11.46 -24.39 -7.88
N ALA A 159 11.88 -23.67 -6.84
CA ALA A 159 12.15 -24.22 -5.50
C ALA A 159 10.88 -24.61 -4.71
N GLY A 160 9.70 -24.38 -5.25
CA GLY A 160 8.42 -24.83 -4.67
C GLY A 160 7.57 -23.75 -4.05
N ALA A 161 7.92 -22.47 -4.17
CA ALA A 161 7.00 -21.39 -3.86
C ALA A 161 5.75 -21.43 -4.76
N ARG A 162 4.63 -20.87 -4.27
CA ARG A 162 3.39 -20.82 -5.04
C ARG A 162 2.68 -19.47 -4.98
N THR A 163 3.16 -18.54 -4.20
CA THR A 163 2.59 -17.19 -4.12
C THR A 163 3.70 -16.15 -4.20
N LEU A 164 3.51 -15.14 -5.03
CA LEU A 164 4.32 -13.93 -5.09
C LEU A 164 3.54 -12.79 -4.44
N VAL A 165 4.14 -12.07 -3.50
CA VAL A 165 3.64 -10.77 -3.02
C VAL A 165 4.18 -9.69 -3.95
N LEU A 166 3.28 -9.03 -4.67
CA LEU A 166 3.59 -7.96 -5.59
C LEU A 166 3.02 -6.64 -5.05
N CYS A 167 3.87 -5.79 -4.50
CA CYS A 167 3.47 -4.44 -4.05
C CYS A 167 3.72 -3.44 -5.18
N ASN A 168 2.66 -2.82 -5.72
CA ASN A 168 2.77 -1.87 -6.81
C ASN A 168 1.71 -0.75 -6.69
N PRO A 169 2.11 0.51 -6.50
CA PRO A 169 3.47 1.04 -6.32
C PRO A 169 4.21 0.45 -5.14
N HIS A 170 5.51 0.30 -5.31
CA HIS A 170 6.35 -0.48 -4.39
C HIS A 170 6.67 0.27 -3.09
N ASN A 171 6.42 -0.37 -1.96
CA ASN A 171 6.86 0.06 -0.63
C ASN A 171 8.06 -0.82 -0.22
N PRO A 172 9.27 -0.24 0.06
CA PRO A 172 9.49 1.16 0.42
C PRO A 172 10.07 2.06 -0.68
N THR A 173 10.41 1.56 -1.86
CA THR A 173 11.20 2.30 -2.85
C THR A 173 10.43 3.36 -3.64
N GLY A 174 9.10 3.35 -3.59
CA GLY A 174 8.24 4.25 -4.35
C GLY A 174 8.27 4.03 -5.87
N THR A 175 8.81 2.91 -6.32
CA THR A 175 8.87 2.54 -7.73
C THR A 175 7.49 2.08 -8.22
N SER A 176 7.09 2.53 -9.41
CA SER A 176 5.90 2.04 -10.10
C SER A 176 6.32 1.17 -11.28
N LEU A 177 5.73 -0.01 -11.41
CA LEU A 177 6.07 -0.96 -12.46
C LEU A 177 5.39 -0.56 -13.79
N ASP A 178 6.11 -0.73 -14.87
CA ASP A 178 5.56 -0.57 -16.20
C ASP A 178 4.90 -1.86 -16.71
N ARG A 179 4.27 -1.76 -17.88
CA ARG A 179 3.53 -2.89 -18.47
C ARG A 179 4.44 -4.07 -18.85
N GLU A 180 5.66 -3.80 -19.27
CA GLU A 180 6.61 -4.84 -19.71
C GLU A 180 7.09 -5.64 -18.50
N GLU A 181 7.42 -4.96 -17.40
CA GLU A 181 7.78 -5.58 -16.13
C GLU A 181 6.62 -6.46 -15.58
N LEU A 182 5.40 -5.94 -15.61
CA LEU A 182 4.21 -6.67 -15.16
C LEU A 182 3.93 -7.91 -16.02
N LEU A 183 4.08 -7.83 -17.35
CA LEU A 183 3.92 -8.97 -18.26
C LEU A 183 5.00 -10.03 -18.04
N ALA A 184 6.25 -9.63 -17.85
CA ALA A 184 7.35 -10.56 -17.57
C ALA A 184 7.12 -11.33 -16.25
N ILE A 185 6.61 -10.65 -15.22
CA ILE A 185 6.20 -11.32 -13.97
C ILE A 185 5.05 -12.31 -14.23
N ALA A 186 4.05 -11.92 -15.02
CA ALA A 186 2.90 -12.76 -15.31
C ALA A 186 3.30 -14.04 -16.06
N ASP A 187 4.23 -13.96 -17.00
CA ASP A 187 4.74 -15.11 -17.74
C ASP A 187 5.46 -16.11 -16.79
N ILE A 188 6.26 -15.62 -15.86
CA ILE A 188 6.92 -16.46 -14.85
C ILE A 188 5.88 -17.14 -13.96
N VAL A 189 4.94 -16.36 -13.40
CA VAL A 189 3.91 -16.90 -12.49
C VAL A 189 3.08 -17.98 -13.17
N GLU A 190 2.67 -17.74 -14.42
CA GLU A 190 1.89 -18.69 -15.21
C GLU A 190 2.67 -19.99 -15.50
N ALA A 191 3.95 -19.87 -15.87
CA ALA A 191 4.80 -21.03 -16.15
C ALA A 191 4.91 -21.99 -14.96
N HIS A 192 4.80 -21.49 -13.74
CA HIS A 192 4.85 -22.27 -12.49
C HIS A 192 3.50 -22.57 -11.87
N HIS A 193 2.38 -22.21 -12.51
CA HIS A 193 1.04 -22.27 -11.94
C HIS A 193 0.98 -21.61 -10.55
N GLY A 194 1.66 -20.46 -10.44
CA GLY A 194 1.74 -19.68 -9.23
C GLY A 194 0.53 -18.78 -9.03
N ARG A 195 0.54 -18.06 -7.91
CA ARG A 195 -0.47 -17.05 -7.57
C ARG A 195 0.22 -15.72 -7.29
N VAL A 196 -0.48 -14.63 -7.52
CA VAL A 196 -0.03 -13.28 -7.15
C VAL A 196 -1.01 -12.70 -6.13
N PHE A 197 -0.49 -12.23 -5.02
CA PHE A 197 -1.14 -11.25 -4.18
C PHE A 197 -0.66 -9.87 -4.61
N SER A 198 -1.52 -9.11 -5.28
CA SER A 198 -1.19 -7.75 -5.74
C SER A 198 -1.65 -6.73 -4.71
N ASP A 199 -0.69 -6.17 -3.96
CA ASP A 199 -0.95 -5.05 -3.04
C ASP A 199 -0.85 -3.73 -3.79
N GLU A 200 -2.00 -3.10 -4.03
CA GLU A 200 -2.15 -1.87 -4.79
C GLU A 200 -2.61 -0.69 -3.92
N ILE A 201 -2.41 -0.78 -2.59
CA ILE A 201 -2.87 0.23 -1.62
C ILE A 201 -2.29 1.63 -1.88
N HIS A 202 -1.12 1.72 -2.51
CA HIS A 202 -0.47 3.00 -2.84
C HIS A 202 -0.88 3.55 -4.21
N SER A 203 -1.69 2.83 -4.99
CA SER A 203 -2.01 3.19 -6.37
C SER A 203 -2.61 4.59 -6.57
N PRO A 204 -3.38 5.19 -5.64
CA PRO A 204 -3.87 6.55 -5.85
C PRO A 204 -2.81 7.64 -5.58
N LEU A 205 -1.71 7.29 -4.91
CA LEU A 205 -0.63 8.22 -4.53
C LEU A 205 0.49 8.23 -5.58
N ARG A 206 0.16 8.52 -6.82
CA ARG A 206 1.13 8.61 -7.92
C ARG A 206 1.32 10.04 -8.38
N PHE A 207 2.54 10.36 -8.76
CA PHE A 207 2.91 11.70 -9.22
C PHE A 207 2.73 11.86 -10.72
N ALA A 208 2.74 13.10 -11.19
CA ALA A 208 2.56 13.42 -12.59
C ALA A 208 3.56 12.67 -13.49
N GLY A 209 3.06 12.06 -14.55
CA GLY A 209 3.84 11.24 -15.49
C GLY A 209 3.86 9.74 -15.12
N THR A 210 3.35 9.35 -13.96
CA THR A 210 3.24 7.95 -13.55
C THR A 210 1.79 7.46 -13.67
N ASN A 211 1.58 6.37 -14.38
CA ASN A 211 0.29 5.68 -14.46
C ASN A 211 0.38 4.36 -13.70
N HIS A 212 -0.57 4.13 -12.79
CA HIS A 212 -0.71 2.82 -12.20
C HIS A 212 -1.44 1.88 -13.17
N ILE A 213 -0.90 0.68 -13.32
CA ILE A 213 -1.52 -0.39 -14.09
C ILE A 213 -1.84 -1.52 -13.10
N PRO A 214 -3.12 -1.77 -12.79
CA PRO A 214 -3.50 -2.90 -11.95
C PRO A 214 -3.01 -4.21 -12.56
N TYR A 215 -2.30 -5.02 -11.76
CA TYR A 215 -1.67 -6.24 -12.30
C TYR A 215 -2.68 -7.19 -12.94
N ALA A 216 -3.85 -7.38 -12.33
CA ALA A 216 -4.89 -8.22 -12.89
C ALA A 216 -5.49 -7.71 -14.22
N SER A 217 -5.28 -6.43 -14.56
CA SER A 217 -5.82 -5.81 -15.77
C SER A 217 -4.95 -6.01 -17.01
N ILE A 218 -3.71 -6.46 -16.85
CA ILE A 218 -2.75 -6.51 -17.97
C ILE A 218 -3.07 -7.58 -19.01
N SER A 219 -3.65 -8.70 -18.54
CA SER A 219 -4.04 -9.81 -19.42
C SER A 219 -5.05 -10.75 -18.72
N PRO A 220 -5.79 -11.59 -19.48
CA PRO A 220 -6.62 -12.65 -18.89
C PRO A 220 -5.80 -13.68 -18.08
N VAL A 221 -4.55 -13.91 -18.43
CA VAL A 221 -3.61 -14.80 -17.72
C VAL A 221 -3.33 -14.23 -16.33
N ALA A 222 -2.93 -12.96 -16.25
CA ALA A 222 -2.70 -12.30 -14.96
C ALA A 222 -3.96 -12.27 -14.10
N ALA A 223 -5.13 -11.97 -14.69
CA ALA A 223 -6.43 -12.05 -13.99
C ALA A 223 -6.70 -13.46 -13.42
N GLY A 224 -6.28 -14.50 -14.14
CA GLY A 224 -6.51 -15.90 -13.77
C GLY A 224 -5.78 -16.35 -12.49
N HIS A 225 -4.70 -15.68 -12.10
CA HIS A 225 -3.88 -16.08 -10.96
C HIS A 225 -3.72 -14.98 -9.89
N THR A 226 -4.52 -13.90 -9.93
CA THR A 226 -4.36 -12.75 -9.04
C THR A 226 -5.48 -12.59 -8.04
N ILE A 227 -5.10 -12.32 -6.80
CA ILE A 227 -5.95 -11.67 -5.79
C ILE A 227 -5.37 -10.27 -5.57
N THR A 228 -6.18 -9.25 -5.85
CA THR A 228 -5.77 -7.85 -5.65
C THR A 228 -6.29 -7.31 -4.33
N ALA A 229 -5.48 -6.54 -3.64
CA ALA A 229 -5.87 -5.78 -2.46
C ALA A 229 -5.61 -4.29 -2.65
N THR A 230 -6.58 -3.47 -2.27
CA THR A 230 -6.44 -2.01 -2.24
C THR A 230 -7.19 -1.42 -1.05
N SER A 231 -6.98 -0.13 -0.78
CA SER A 231 -7.70 0.58 0.29
C SER A 231 -7.60 2.09 0.11
N ALA A 232 -8.62 2.80 0.54
CA ALA A 232 -8.59 4.25 0.70
C ALA A 232 -7.66 4.71 1.85
N SER A 233 -7.17 3.79 2.69
CA SER A 233 -6.50 4.12 3.95
C SER A 233 -5.19 4.92 3.78
N LYS A 234 -4.43 4.71 2.70
CA LYS A 234 -3.18 5.44 2.47
C LYS A 234 -3.45 6.79 1.80
N ALA A 235 -4.23 6.78 0.72
CA ALA A 235 -4.47 7.96 -0.08
C ALA A 235 -5.32 9.04 0.63
N TRP A 236 -6.26 8.62 1.48
CA TRP A 236 -7.11 9.53 2.27
C TRP A 236 -6.83 9.50 3.77
N ASN A 237 -5.70 8.90 4.16
CA ASN A 237 -5.21 8.89 5.55
C ASN A 237 -6.18 8.29 6.57
N LEU A 238 -6.70 7.08 6.29
CA LEU A 238 -7.74 6.40 7.06
C LEU A 238 -7.31 5.05 7.69
N PRO A 239 -6.02 4.81 8.03
CA PRO A 239 -5.58 3.46 8.41
C PRO A 239 -6.25 2.93 9.68
N GLY A 240 -6.67 3.84 10.58
CA GLY A 240 -7.36 3.50 11.84
C GLY A 240 -8.79 3.02 11.66
N LEU A 241 -9.43 3.27 10.51
CA LEU A 241 -10.84 2.94 10.27
C LEU A 241 -11.05 1.49 9.79
N LYS A 242 -9.99 0.74 9.52
CA LYS A 242 -10.07 -0.70 9.23
C LYS A 242 -11.07 -1.06 8.13
N ALA A 243 -10.78 -0.62 6.91
CA ALA A 243 -11.50 -1.00 5.70
C ALA A 243 -10.55 -1.06 4.50
N ALA A 244 -10.51 -2.18 3.85
CA ALA A 244 -9.82 -2.42 2.59
C ALA A 244 -10.69 -3.27 1.67
N GLN A 245 -10.27 -3.47 0.44
CA GLN A 245 -10.97 -4.25 -0.57
C GLN A 245 -10.09 -5.40 -1.03
N LEU A 246 -10.61 -6.61 -0.96
CA LEU A 246 -10.11 -7.78 -1.67
C LEU A 246 -10.89 -7.90 -2.98
N ILE A 247 -10.18 -8.08 -4.08
CA ILE A 247 -10.76 -8.13 -5.43
C ILE A 247 -10.37 -9.44 -6.08
N THR A 248 -11.37 -10.22 -6.49
CA THR A 248 -11.19 -11.39 -7.33
C THR A 248 -11.25 -10.97 -8.80
N SER A 249 -10.48 -11.63 -9.67
CA SER A 249 -10.34 -11.21 -11.06
C SER A 249 -10.84 -12.26 -12.06
N ASN A 250 -11.33 -13.42 -11.57
CA ASN A 250 -11.86 -14.51 -12.38
C ASN A 250 -13.00 -15.25 -11.65
N ASP A 251 -13.77 -16.04 -12.39
CA ASP A 251 -14.95 -16.71 -11.86
C ASP A 251 -14.63 -17.79 -10.83
N ALA A 252 -13.52 -18.53 -11.03
CA ALA A 252 -13.13 -19.60 -10.12
C ALA A 252 -12.71 -19.05 -8.74
N ASP A 253 -11.99 -17.94 -8.71
CA ASP A 253 -11.62 -17.28 -7.46
C ASP A 253 -12.84 -16.68 -6.76
N GLU A 254 -13.79 -16.13 -7.52
CA GLU A 254 -15.04 -15.60 -6.96
C GLU A 254 -15.91 -16.73 -6.38
N GLU A 255 -16.04 -17.83 -7.10
CA GLU A 255 -16.79 -19.00 -6.59
C GLU A 255 -16.15 -19.53 -5.29
N LEU A 256 -14.82 -19.61 -5.24
CA LEU A 256 -14.11 -19.99 -4.04
C LEU A 256 -14.35 -19.00 -2.89
N TYR A 257 -14.33 -17.69 -3.15
CA TYR A 257 -14.60 -16.66 -2.15
C TYR A 257 -15.97 -16.82 -1.51
N GLN A 258 -17.00 -17.12 -2.29
CA GLN A 258 -18.38 -17.30 -1.80
C GLN A 258 -18.50 -18.40 -0.72
N ASN A 259 -17.56 -19.37 -0.69
CA ASN A 259 -17.58 -20.44 0.29
C ASN A 259 -17.04 -20.05 1.67
N PHE A 260 -16.21 -19.00 1.76
CA PHE A 260 -15.58 -18.59 3.04
C PHE A 260 -15.70 -17.08 3.34
N GLY A 261 -16.16 -16.28 2.39
CA GLY A 261 -16.09 -14.82 2.44
C GLY A 261 -16.78 -14.18 3.64
N PHE A 262 -17.78 -14.83 4.22
CA PHE A 262 -18.45 -14.35 5.43
C PHE A 262 -17.45 -14.09 6.59
N ALA A 263 -16.50 -14.98 6.81
CA ALA A 263 -15.50 -14.81 7.86
C ALA A 263 -14.56 -13.62 7.57
N SER A 264 -14.22 -13.38 6.31
CA SER A 264 -13.34 -12.27 5.89
C SER A 264 -14.02 -10.90 6.06
N LEU A 265 -15.34 -10.83 5.91
CA LEU A 265 -16.13 -9.61 6.08
C LEU A 265 -16.15 -9.09 7.52
N HIS A 266 -16.02 -9.97 8.52
CA HIS A 266 -16.17 -9.61 9.93
C HIS A 266 -15.13 -8.64 10.47
N GLY A 267 -13.99 -8.46 9.79
CA GLY A 267 -12.95 -7.55 10.20
C GLY A 267 -13.13 -6.11 9.72
N ALA A 268 -13.91 -5.86 8.66
CA ALA A 268 -14.13 -4.51 8.14
C ALA A 268 -15.09 -3.72 9.04
N SER A 269 -14.71 -2.51 9.41
CA SER A 269 -15.56 -1.66 10.25
C SER A 269 -16.60 -0.91 9.42
N THR A 270 -17.83 -0.79 9.94
CA THR A 270 -18.90 -0.03 9.28
C THR A 270 -18.50 1.42 9.01
N PRO A 271 -17.94 2.18 9.99
CA PRO A 271 -17.43 3.53 9.72
C PRO A 271 -16.34 3.56 8.65
N GLY A 272 -15.44 2.58 8.64
CA GLY A 272 -14.37 2.49 7.64
C GLY A 272 -14.89 2.26 6.22
N VAL A 273 -15.90 1.41 6.06
CA VAL A 273 -16.54 1.16 4.76
C VAL A 273 -17.29 2.41 4.27
N ILE A 274 -17.97 3.14 5.16
CA ILE A 274 -18.63 4.43 4.85
C ILE A 274 -17.57 5.46 4.42
N ALA A 275 -16.49 5.58 5.18
CA ALA A 275 -15.38 6.49 4.88
C ALA A 275 -14.71 6.18 3.54
N ALA A 276 -14.42 4.89 3.25
CA ALA A 276 -13.87 4.46 1.97
C ALA A 276 -14.82 4.79 0.79
N THR A 277 -16.12 4.60 0.97
CA THR A 277 -17.12 4.98 -0.04
C THR A 277 -17.09 6.48 -0.33
N ALA A 278 -17.06 7.32 0.70
CA ALA A 278 -16.99 8.77 0.56
C ALA A 278 -15.67 9.23 -0.09
N ALA A 279 -14.55 8.60 0.29
CA ALA A 279 -13.23 8.87 -0.25
C ALA A 279 -13.19 8.63 -1.77
N TYR A 280 -13.60 7.44 -2.23
CA TYR A 280 -13.62 7.10 -3.65
C TYR A 280 -14.62 7.93 -4.46
N THR A 281 -15.77 8.28 -3.87
CA THR A 281 -16.84 8.99 -4.58
C THR A 281 -16.60 10.50 -4.64
N HIS A 282 -16.09 11.11 -3.56
CA HIS A 282 -16.05 12.56 -3.39
C HIS A 282 -14.69 13.10 -2.93
N GLY A 283 -13.68 12.24 -2.69
CA GLY A 283 -12.39 12.65 -2.15
C GLY A 283 -11.33 12.99 -3.19
N ARG A 284 -11.65 12.97 -4.49
CA ARG A 284 -10.67 13.13 -5.60
C ARG A 284 -9.96 14.48 -5.57
N ASP A 285 -10.70 15.57 -5.41
CA ASP A 285 -10.14 16.92 -5.46
C ASP A 285 -9.14 17.14 -4.31
N TRP A 286 -9.50 16.75 -3.10
CA TRP A 286 -8.60 16.78 -1.95
C TRP A 286 -7.35 15.93 -2.16
N LEU A 287 -7.51 14.72 -2.71
CA LEU A 287 -6.38 13.85 -3.02
C LEU A 287 -5.44 14.50 -4.04
N SER A 288 -5.99 15.18 -5.06
CA SER A 288 -5.17 15.91 -6.04
C SER A 288 -4.31 16.98 -5.38
N GLU A 289 -4.90 17.79 -4.48
CA GLU A 289 -4.16 18.80 -3.71
C GLU A 289 -3.05 18.18 -2.84
N VAL A 290 -3.34 17.05 -2.20
CA VAL A 290 -2.34 16.31 -1.40
C VAL A 290 -1.22 15.78 -2.28
N VAL A 291 -1.53 15.17 -3.42
CA VAL A 291 -0.50 14.63 -4.34
C VAL A 291 0.38 15.75 -4.88
N ASP A 292 -0.19 16.91 -5.23
CA ASP A 292 0.58 18.08 -5.67
C ASP A 292 1.51 18.60 -4.56
N TYR A 293 1.03 18.63 -3.33
CA TYR A 293 1.84 19.03 -2.17
C TYR A 293 2.98 18.03 -1.90
N LEU A 294 2.70 16.73 -1.95
CA LEU A 294 3.69 15.67 -1.80
C LEU A 294 4.72 15.68 -2.94
N ASP A 295 4.33 16.04 -4.17
CA ASP A 295 5.24 16.20 -5.30
C ASP A 295 6.26 17.33 -5.03
N GLY A 296 5.81 18.43 -4.45
CA GLY A 296 6.69 19.48 -3.96
C GLY A 296 7.65 18.98 -2.88
N ASN A 297 7.15 18.24 -1.90
CA ASN A 297 7.95 17.75 -0.78
C ASN A 297 9.03 16.75 -1.21
N ARG A 298 8.72 15.79 -2.11
CA ARG A 298 9.73 14.81 -2.57
C ARG A 298 10.86 15.46 -3.35
N ARG A 299 10.57 16.53 -4.11
CA ARG A 299 11.58 17.32 -4.85
C ARG A 299 12.41 18.17 -3.90
N LEU A 300 11.77 18.85 -2.96
CA LEU A 300 12.46 19.60 -1.92
C LEU A 300 13.41 18.70 -1.11
N LEU A 301 12.98 17.49 -0.76
CA LEU A 301 13.84 16.52 -0.08
C LEU A 301 15.07 16.18 -0.93
N ALA A 302 14.89 15.93 -2.23
CA ALA A 302 16.01 15.65 -3.14
C ALA A 302 17.00 16.80 -3.20
N ASP A 303 16.52 18.04 -3.34
CA ASP A 303 17.35 19.24 -3.40
C ASP A 303 18.13 19.44 -2.08
N LEU A 304 17.48 19.32 -0.93
CA LEU A 304 18.11 19.45 0.38
C LEU A 304 19.15 18.35 0.65
N LEU A 305 18.87 17.10 0.26
CA LEU A 305 19.84 16.00 0.38
C LEU A 305 21.06 16.26 -0.52
N ALA A 306 20.86 16.68 -1.76
CA ALA A 306 21.98 17.00 -2.67
C ALA A 306 22.84 18.16 -2.16
N GLU A 307 22.24 19.15 -1.49
CA GLU A 307 22.95 20.31 -0.94
C GLU A 307 23.67 20.00 0.39
N HIS A 308 23.01 19.26 1.28
CA HIS A 308 23.47 19.16 2.68
C HIS A 308 23.99 17.76 3.07
N LEU A 309 23.56 16.70 2.39
CA LEU A 309 23.93 15.31 2.65
C LEU A 309 24.18 14.56 1.34
N PRO A 310 25.15 15.00 0.51
CA PRO A 310 25.37 14.42 -0.83
C PRO A 310 25.81 12.95 -0.81
N GLU A 311 26.22 12.42 0.35
CA GLU A 311 26.57 11.02 0.54
C GLU A 311 25.31 10.12 0.68
N VAL A 312 24.15 10.70 0.97
CA VAL A 312 22.88 9.93 1.03
C VAL A 312 22.33 9.74 -0.37
N SER A 313 22.22 8.50 -0.80
CA SER A 313 21.60 8.18 -2.08
C SER A 313 20.07 8.18 -1.93
N PHE A 314 19.41 8.99 -2.73
CA PHE A 314 17.95 9.12 -2.78
C PHE A 314 17.46 9.22 -4.22
N ARG A 315 16.66 8.26 -4.64
CA ARG A 315 15.89 8.36 -5.87
C ARG A 315 14.53 8.95 -5.59
N VAL A 316 14.17 10.01 -6.29
CA VAL A 316 12.83 10.61 -6.20
C VAL A 316 11.78 9.55 -6.58
N PRO A 317 10.84 9.20 -5.71
CA PRO A 317 9.89 8.12 -5.96
C PRO A 317 8.89 8.46 -7.07
N ASP A 318 8.42 7.45 -7.81
CA ASP A 318 7.38 7.60 -8.83
C ASP A 318 5.99 7.75 -8.22
N ALA A 319 5.80 7.19 -7.02
CA ALA A 319 4.54 7.15 -6.29
C ALA A 319 4.78 7.06 -4.78
N THR A 320 3.71 7.14 -3.99
CA THR A 320 3.67 7.10 -2.53
C THR A 320 4.37 8.29 -1.86
N TYR A 321 4.20 8.45 -0.56
CA TYR A 321 4.87 9.46 0.27
C TYR A 321 6.04 8.87 1.07
N ILE A 322 6.53 7.69 0.69
CA ILE A 322 7.66 7.03 1.34
C ILE A 322 8.95 7.47 0.64
N ALA A 323 9.94 7.89 1.42
CA ALA A 323 11.29 8.16 0.96
C ALA A 323 12.23 7.04 1.40
N TRP A 324 12.87 6.38 0.46
CA TRP A 324 13.90 5.36 0.71
C TRP A 324 15.28 6.00 0.57
N LEU A 325 16.00 6.10 1.71
CA LEU A 325 17.30 6.74 1.79
C LEU A 325 18.39 5.69 2.00
N ASP A 326 19.35 5.58 1.10
CA ASP A 326 20.54 4.79 1.33
C ASP A 326 21.61 5.66 2.00
N CYS A 327 21.84 5.39 3.27
CA CYS A 327 22.76 6.10 4.14
C CYS A 327 24.08 5.34 4.34
N SER A 328 24.36 4.27 3.59
CA SER A 328 25.53 3.40 3.77
C SER A 328 26.86 4.15 3.66
N ALA A 329 26.92 5.17 2.82
CA ALA A 329 28.12 6.00 2.64
C ALA A 329 28.42 6.95 3.81
N LEU A 330 27.49 7.17 4.73
CA LEU A 330 27.72 8.01 5.91
C LEU A 330 28.66 7.36 6.95
N GLY A 331 28.91 6.06 6.85
CA GLY A 331 29.81 5.35 7.77
C GLY A 331 29.33 5.32 9.22
N ILE A 332 28.01 5.47 9.44
CA ILE A 332 27.39 5.41 10.77
C ILE A 332 27.45 3.99 11.28
N SER A 333 27.99 3.80 12.49
CA SER A 333 27.99 2.49 13.16
C SER A 333 26.69 2.27 13.93
N GLY A 334 26.06 1.09 13.77
CA GLY A 334 24.79 0.75 14.43
C GLY A 334 23.56 1.12 13.61
N CYS A 335 22.43 1.30 14.27
CA CYS A 335 21.15 1.62 13.62
C CYS A 335 21.12 3.09 13.15
N VAL A 336 21.03 3.30 11.84
CA VAL A 336 21.00 4.65 11.25
C VAL A 336 19.76 5.43 11.67
N ALA A 337 18.62 4.76 11.81
CA ALA A 337 17.39 5.40 12.25
C ALA A 337 17.47 5.91 13.71
N ASP A 338 18.15 5.17 14.60
CA ASP A 338 18.41 5.60 15.97
C ASP A 338 19.34 6.80 15.99
N PHE A 339 20.39 6.80 15.16
CA PHE A 339 21.31 7.95 15.03
C PHE A 339 20.56 9.22 14.64
N PHE A 340 19.72 9.18 13.60
CA PHE A 340 18.95 10.36 13.19
C PHE A 340 17.96 10.81 14.27
N ARG A 341 17.38 9.89 15.03
CA ARG A 341 16.49 10.24 16.13
C ARG A 341 17.23 10.93 17.27
N GLU A 342 18.40 10.43 17.65
CA GLU A 342 19.18 10.92 18.81
C GLU A 342 19.95 12.20 18.49
N GLU A 343 20.54 12.30 17.30
CA GLU A 343 21.38 13.44 16.94
C GLU A 343 20.62 14.56 16.21
N ALA A 344 19.59 14.21 15.43
CA ALA A 344 18.84 15.18 14.62
C ALA A 344 17.39 15.38 15.07
N GLY A 345 16.88 14.58 16.02
CA GLY A 345 15.49 14.65 16.46
C GLY A 345 14.49 14.26 15.35
N VAL A 346 14.87 13.34 14.45
CA VAL A 346 14.01 12.83 13.38
C VAL A 346 13.85 11.33 13.53
N ALA A 347 12.63 10.87 13.85
CA ALA A 347 12.32 9.47 13.96
C ALA A 347 12.00 8.88 12.58
N LEU A 348 12.83 7.97 12.12
CA LEU A 348 12.71 7.22 10.86
C LEU A 348 12.49 5.73 11.15
N THR A 349 12.16 4.95 10.13
CA THR A 349 12.16 3.49 10.20
C THR A 349 13.51 2.95 9.75
N ASP A 350 14.04 1.97 10.48
CA ASP A 350 15.25 1.27 10.08
C ASP A 350 14.99 0.42 8.82
N GLY A 351 15.70 0.75 7.74
CA GLY A 351 15.59 0.06 6.46
C GLY A 351 16.03 -1.41 6.50
N THR A 352 16.88 -1.79 7.46
CA THR A 352 17.30 -3.20 7.63
C THR A 352 16.16 -4.13 8.05
N LEU A 353 15.04 -3.58 8.51
CA LEU A 353 13.83 -4.36 8.79
C LEU A 353 13.05 -4.75 7.53
N CYS A 354 13.41 -4.20 6.39
CA CYS A 354 12.72 -4.44 5.13
C CYS A 354 13.29 -5.64 4.32
N GLY A 355 14.30 -6.34 4.87
CA GLY A 355 14.97 -7.46 4.22
C GLY A 355 16.34 -7.15 3.65
#